data_dbfc48effbdfe96d6d2bb0ad4c72b324
#
_entry.id   dbfc48effbdfe96d6d2bb0ad4c72b324
#
_cell.length_a   1.000
_cell.length_b   1.000
_cell.length_c   1.000
_cell.angle_alpha   90.00
_cell.angle_beta   90.00
_cell.angle_gamma   90.00
#
_symmetry.space_group_name_H-M   'P 1'
#
loop_
_entity.id
_entity.type
_entity.pdbx_description
1 polymer ?
#
loop_
_entity_poly.entity_id
_entity_poly.type
_entity_poly.pdbx_seq_one_letter_code
_entity_poly.pdbx_strand_id
1 'polypeptide(L)'
;GGGTPPPTMIVARDQVIAFALYTQQAGVLKLTAQLYPLYPEEAKVARLEVKRGDAWFEVAQAPVQFPGWSAHFRVEGWDGSKDVAYRVRHGDAAKFDGLVRRDPTDKASIVVANMSCNSSRTTGARPEILDNLLRQNPDLLFFAGDQTYRHTEHTAGWIEFGLQFRDVMKDRPTICIPDDHDVGHPNLWGEGGKLSTVAGMADGGYFYPVSYVNMVQRQQSWHLPDAFDPSPVQRGITTYYTRLKVGGMDFAILEDRKFKSAPMGKIPPQGPRPDHVTDEKYDPKSIDLPGLQLLGDRQLKFLAAWSEDWVGVSRKAV
;
A
#
# COMPACT_ATOMS: atom_id res chain seq x y z
N GLY A 1 -31.58 20.21 10.65
CA GLY A 1 -30.36 20.78 11.18
C GLY A 1 -29.36 21.02 10.05
N GLY A 2 -29.17 22.31 9.66
CA GLY A 2 -28.21 22.71 8.67
C GLY A 2 -26.81 22.74 9.29
N GLY A 3 -26.07 21.63 9.19
CA GLY A 3 -24.65 21.63 9.47
C GLY A 3 -23.95 22.42 8.37
N THR A 4 -23.08 23.36 8.75
CA THR A 4 -22.18 24.03 7.82
C THR A 4 -21.35 22.95 7.10
N PRO A 5 -21.31 22.91 5.75
CA PRO A 5 -20.45 21.96 5.06
C PRO A 5 -19.00 22.15 5.54
N PRO A 6 -18.22 21.09 5.68
CA PRO A 6 -16.83 21.23 6.06
C PRO A 6 -16.13 22.18 5.09
N PRO A 7 -15.17 23.00 5.57
CA PRO A 7 -14.46 23.93 4.71
C PRO A 7 -13.83 23.14 3.55
N THR A 8 -14.20 23.50 2.34
CA THR A 8 -13.61 22.92 1.11
C THR A 8 -12.14 23.31 1.13
N MET A 9 -11.25 22.34 1.30
CA MET A 9 -9.82 22.61 1.29
C MET A 9 -9.42 22.97 -0.15
N ILE A 10 -9.22 24.24 -0.41
CA ILE A 10 -8.76 24.74 -1.70
C ILE A 10 -7.27 24.45 -1.78
N VAL A 11 -6.92 23.50 -2.61
CA VAL A 11 -5.50 23.17 -2.90
C VAL A 11 -5.08 24.00 -4.11
N ALA A 12 -3.96 24.72 -3.97
CA ALA A 12 -3.34 25.43 -5.09
C ALA A 12 -3.04 24.43 -6.22
N ARG A 13 -3.39 24.76 -7.46
CA ARG A 13 -3.35 23.76 -8.56
C ARG A 13 -1.94 23.38 -8.98
N ASP A 14 -0.93 24.16 -8.68
CA ASP A 14 0.48 23.81 -8.78
C ASP A 14 0.95 22.78 -7.73
N GLN A 15 0.14 22.54 -6.69
CA GLN A 15 0.36 21.57 -5.61
C GLN A 15 -0.62 20.39 -5.65
N VAL A 16 -1.30 20.19 -6.76
CA VAL A 16 -2.33 19.13 -6.88
C VAL A 16 -1.77 17.72 -6.74
N ILE A 17 -0.47 17.50 -6.98
CA ILE A 17 0.19 16.22 -6.75
C ILE A 17 0.64 16.19 -5.28
N ALA A 18 -0.03 15.36 -4.47
CA ALA A 18 0.19 15.31 -3.03
C ALA A 18 1.51 14.60 -2.69
N PHE A 19 1.75 13.45 -3.31
CA PHE A 19 2.96 12.64 -3.14
C PHE A 19 3.09 11.56 -4.21
N ALA A 20 4.23 10.87 -4.23
CA ALA A 20 4.46 9.69 -5.04
C ALA A 20 5.27 8.65 -4.26
N LEU A 21 5.10 7.39 -4.63
CA LEU A 21 5.83 6.25 -4.10
C LEU A 21 6.13 5.24 -5.21
N TYR A 22 7.20 4.46 -5.06
CA TYR A 22 7.66 3.58 -6.11
C TYR A 22 8.29 2.29 -5.59
N THR A 23 8.39 1.31 -6.47
CA THR A 23 9.33 0.20 -6.39
C THR A 23 10.03 0.01 -7.72
N GLN A 24 11.22 -0.61 -7.69
CA GLN A 24 11.91 -1.04 -8.89
C GLN A 24 12.48 -2.44 -8.69
N GLN A 25 12.36 -3.29 -9.70
CA GLN A 25 13.07 -4.57 -9.79
C GLN A 25 13.03 -5.14 -11.20
N ALA A 26 13.98 -6.01 -11.52
CA ALA A 26 14.02 -6.76 -12.78
C ALA A 26 13.84 -5.90 -14.04
N GLY A 27 14.40 -4.68 -14.06
CA GLY A 27 14.31 -3.77 -15.19
C GLY A 27 12.97 -3.03 -15.32
N VAL A 28 12.14 -3.02 -14.28
CA VAL A 28 10.85 -2.32 -14.26
C VAL A 28 10.80 -1.34 -13.10
N LEU A 29 10.47 -0.09 -13.39
CA LEU A 29 10.05 0.90 -12.38
C LEU A 29 8.52 0.97 -12.40
N LYS A 30 7.91 0.84 -11.23
CA LYS A 30 6.49 1.14 -11.00
C LYS A 30 6.37 2.27 -10.00
N LEU A 31 5.61 3.31 -10.36
CA LEU A 31 5.40 4.49 -9.54
C LEU A 31 3.93 4.86 -9.51
N THR A 32 3.40 5.11 -8.33
CA THR A 32 2.06 5.67 -8.13
C THR A 32 2.18 7.10 -7.64
N ALA A 33 1.52 8.02 -8.33
CA ALA A 33 1.34 9.39 -7.86
C ALA A 33 -0.09 9.58 -7.35
N GLN A 34 -0.23 10.12 -6.16
CA GLN A 34 -1.50 10.51 -5.57
C GLN A 34 -1.76 11.98 -5.82
N LEU A 35 -2.91 12.29 -6.42
CA LEU A 35 -3.35 13.64 -6.64
C LEU A 35 -4.52 13.98 -5.68
N TYR A 36 -4.70 15.26 -5.43
CA TYR A 36 -5.97 15.77 -4.92
C TYR A 36 -7.07 15.65 -6.00
N PRO A 37 -8.35 15.68 -5.63
CA PRO A 37 -9.45 15.68 -6.60
C PRO A 37 -9.24 16.74 -7.69
N LEU A 38 -9.43 16.33 -8.93
CA LEU A 38 -9.31 17.20 -10.11
C LEU A 38 -10.66 17.84 -10.44
N TYR A 39 -10.63 19.09 -10.83
CA TYR A 39 -11.82 19.74 -11.36
C TYR A 39 -12.22 19.14 -12.72
N PRO A 40 -13.49 19.27 -13.14
CA PRO A 40 -13.97 18.71 -14.40
C PRO A 40 -13.13 19.14 -15.63
N GLU A 41 -12.70 20.40 -15.65
CA GLU A 41 -11.94 21.03 -16.74
C GLU A 41 -10.47 20.67 -16.76
N GLU A 42 -9.91 20.14 -15.68
CA GLU A 42 -8.49 19.78 -15.62
C GLU A 42 -8.21 18.49 -16.41
N ALA A 43 -7.02 18.42 -17.01
CA ALA A 43 -6.56 17.23 -17.71
C ALA A 43 -6.59 15.99 -16.78
N LYS A 44 -7.08 14.86 -17.29
CA LYS A 44 -7.14 13.60 -16.53
C LYS A 44 -5.91 12.70 -16.81
N VAL A 45 -4.76 13.32 -17.11
CA VAL A 45 -3.49 12.65 -17.42
C VAL A 45 -2.38 13.29 -16.60
N ALA A 46 -1.52 12.45 -16.03
CA ALA A 46 -0.25 12.84 -15.41
C ALA A 46 0.92 12.31 -16.24
N ARG A 47 2.07 12.96 -16.13
CA ARG A 47 3.29 12.64 -16.88
C ARG A 47 4.41 12.33 -15.90
N LEU A 48 5.22 11.32 -16.20
CA LEU A 48 6.45 11.00 -15.48
C LEU A 48 7.65 11.40 -16.35
N GLU A 49 8.51 12.24 -15.78
CA GLU A 49 9.76 12.66 -16.41
C GLU A 49 10.94 12.23 -15.54
N VAL A 50 12.05 11.94 -16.19
CA VAL A 50 13.34 11.63 -15.54
C VAL A 50 14.42 12.56 -16.01
N LYS A 51 15.38 12.84 -15.13
CA LYS A 51 16.52 13.69 -15.44
C LYS A 51 17.64 12.86 -16.08
N ARG A 52 18.14 13.29 -17.23
CA ARG A 52 19.33 12.73 -17.92
C ARG A 52 20.28 13.89 -18.24
N GLY A 53 21.43 13.91 -17.59
CA GLY A 53 22.29 15.11 -17.60
C GLY A 53 21.51 16.30 -16.99
N ASP A 54 21.45 17.41 -17.72
CA ASP A 54 20.73 18.62 -17.28
C ASP A 54 19.29 18.71 -17.83
N ALA A 55 18.87 17.77 -18.65
CA ALA A 55 17.55 17.79 -19.30
C ALA A 55 16.57 16.81 -18.65
N TRP A 56 15.28 17.13 -18.75
CA TRP A 56 14.17 16.28 -18.34
C TRP A 56 13.54 15.63 -19.57
N PHE A 57 13.26 14.35 -19.47
CA PHE A 57 12.66 13.55 -20.53
C PHE A 57 11.41 12.87 -20.01
N GLU A 58 10.30 13.03 -20.69
CA GLU A 58 9.09 12.29 -20.44
C GLU A 58 9.33 10.80 -20.79
N VAL A 59 9.04 9.92 -19.85
CA VAL A 59 9.23 8.46 -20.00
C VAL A 59 7.93 7.69 -19.93
N ALA A 60 6.87 8.28 -19.36
CA ALA A 60 5.54 7.68 -19.31
C ALA A 60 4.45 8.73 -19.11
N GLN A 61 3.25 8.40 -19.59
CA GLN A 61 2.00 9.08 -19.24
C GLN A 61 1.04 8.09 -18.63
N ALA A 62 0.18 8.55 -17.70
CA ALA A 62 -0.83 7.72 -17.08
C ALA A 62 -2.12 8.51 -16.85
N PRO A 63 -3.29 7.90 -17.09
CA PRO A 63 -4.56 8.51 -16.71
C PRO A 63 -4.65 8.65 -15.20
N VAL A 64 -5.21 9.75 -14.72
CA VAL A 64 -5.58 9.93 -13.32
C VAL A 64 -6.90 9.19 -13.11
N GLN A 65 -6.85 8.09 -12.40
CA GLN A 65 -7.98 7.18 -12.23
C GLN A 65 -8.95 7.64 -11.13
N PHE A 66 -10.23 7.66 -11.47
CA PHE A 66 -11.31 7.85 -10.52
C PHE A 66 -12.02 6.51 -10.22
N PRO A 67 -12.47 6.25 -9.01
CA PRO A 67 -12.24 7.00 -7.77
C PRO A 67 -10.80 6.84 -7.27
N GLY A 68 -10.36 7.74 -6.39
CA GLY A 68 -9.06 7.68 -5.72
C GLY A 68 -8.02 8.69 -6.24
N TRP A 69 -8.18 9.23 -7.45
CA TRP A 69 -7.34 10.29 -8.02
C TRP A 69 -5.85 9.95 -8.04
N SER A 70 -5.51 8.72 -8.47
CA SER A 70 -4.14 8.24 -8.56
C SER A 70 -3.73 7.97 -10.01
N ALA A 71 -2.47 8.26 -10.32
CA ALA A 71 -1.85 7.97 -11.60
C ALA A 71 -0.76 6.90 -11.43
N HIS A 72 -0.71 5.93 -12.35
CA HIS A 72 0.10 4.72 -12.21
C HIS A 72 1.02 4.58 -13.41
N PHE A 73 2.32 4.70 -13.16
CA PHE A 73 3.35 4.67 -14.20
C PHE A 73 4.13 3.37 -14.15
N ARG A 74 4.29 2.72 -15.29
CA ARG A 74 5.15 1.57 -15.51
C ARG A 74 6.19 1.93 -16.57
N VAL A 75 7.47 1.76 -16.25
CA VAL A 75 8.58 2.03 -17.16
C VAL A 75 9.40 0.75 -17.28
N GLU A 76 9.40 0.17 -18.46
CA GLU A 76 10.21 -1.00 -18.81
C GLU A 76 11.63 -0.59 -19.19
N GLY A 77 12.58 -1.52 -19.10
CA GLY A 77 13.98 -1.27 -19.40
C GLY A 77 14.66 -0.32 -18.41
N TRP A 78 14.16 -0.28 -17.17
CA TRP A 78 14.70 0.58 -16.14
C TRP A 78 16.09 0.12 -15.68
N ASP A 79 17.07 1.03 -15.70
CA ASP A 79 18.41 0.79 -15.16
C ASP A 79 18.44 1.05 -13.65
N GLY A 80 18.21 0.00 -12.86
CA GLY A 80 18.23 0.07 -11.39
C GLY A 80 19.61 0.23 -10.76
N SER A 81 20.69 0.31 -11.54
CA SER A 81 22.06 0.48 -11.04
C SER A 81 22.42 1.92 -10.70
N LYS A 82 21.55 2.91 -10.99
CA LYS A 82 21.81 4.34 -10.85
C LYS A 82 20.69 5.03 -10.09
N ASP A 83 21.08 6.08 -9.37
CA ASP A 83 20.15 7.05 -8.83
C ASP A 83 19.63 7.93 -9.98
N VAL A 84 18.31 8.06 -10.09
CA VAL A 84 17.66 8.82 -11.17
C VAL A 84 16.64 9.77 -10.57
N ALA A 85 16.87 11.07 -10.72
CA ALA A 85 15.88 12.07 -10.34
C ALA A 85 14.66 11.97 -11.25
N TYR A 86 13.47 11.96 -10.66
CA TYR A 86 12.21 11.98 -11.37
C TYR A 86 11.34 13.17 -10.97
N ARG A 87 10.39 13.49 -11.82
CA ARG A 87 9.27 14.35 -11.44
C ARG A 87 7.97 13.86 -12.07
N VAL A 88 6.92 13.93 -11.30
CA VAL A 88 5.55 13.77 -11.81
C VAL A 88 5.01 15.15 -12.15
N ARG A 89 4.34 15.29 -13.29
CA ARG A 89 3.71 16.53 -13.73
C ARG A 89 2.23 16.35 -13.99
N HIS A 90 1.46 17.39 -13.69
CA HIS A 90 0.05 17.49 -14.07
C HIS A 90 -0.22 18.91 -14.58
N GLY A 91 -0.86 19.00 -15.75
CA GLY A 91 -0.98 20.28 -16.44
C GLY A 91 0.39 20.93 -16.67
N ASP A 92 0.42 22.27 -16.67
CA ASP A 92 1.66 23.03 -16.93
C ASP A 92 2.38 23.41 -15.63
N ALA A 93 1.66 23.60 -14.55
CA ALA A 93 2.20 24.15 -13.30
C ALA A 93 2.58 23.10 -12.27
N ALA A 94 1.75 22.06 -12.09
CA ALA A 94 1.95 21.11 -11.01
C ALA A 94 3.12 20.17 -11.25
N LYS A 95 3.95 20.00 -10.21
CA LYS A 95 5.05 19.04 -10.21
C LYS A 95 5.30 18.49 -8.81
N PHE A 96 5.80 17.26 -8.76
CA PHE A 96 6.31 16.62 -7.56
C PHE A 96 7.63 15.94 -7.89
N ASP A 97 8.71 16.36 -7.23
CA ASP A 97 10.07 15.91 -7.50
C ASP A 97 10.50 14.83 -6.50
N GLY A 98 11.26 13.84 -6.97
CA GLY A 98 11.81 12.78 -6.14
C GLY A 98 13.03 12.12 -6.77
N LEU A 99 13.50 11.04 -6.15
CA LEU A 99 14.67 10.27 -6.58
C LEU A 99 14.34 8.77 -6.58
N VAL A 100 14.46 8.11 -7.71
CA VAL A 100 14.56 6.64 -7.71
C VAL A 100 15.99 6.29 -7.37
N ARG A 101 16.18 5.73 -6.17
CA ARG A 101 17.51 5.28 -5.73
C ARG A 101 17.92 4.03 -6.47
N ARG A 102 19.21 3.87 -6.72
CA ARG A 102 19.78 2.62 -7.22
C ARG A 102 19.51 1.46 -6.25
N ASP A 103 19.43 0.27 -6.78
CA ASP A 103 19.37 -0.94 -5.94
C ASP A 103 20.70 -1.10 -5.17
N PRO A 104 20.68 -1.19 -3.82
CA PRO A 104 21.87 -1.22 -2.98
C PRO A 104 22.56 -2.59 -2.96
N THR A 105 22.79 -3.20 -4.11
CA THR A 105 23.39 -4.56 -4.24
C THR A 105 24.83 -4.64 -3.75
N ASP A 106 25.51 -3.52 -3.59
CA ASP A 106 26.86 -3.40 -3.06
C ASP A 106 26.93 -3.33 -1.53
N LYS A 107 25.79 -3.22 -0.85
CA LYS A 107 25.75 -3.16 0.62
C LYS A 107 25.79 -4.55 1.25
N ALA A 108 26.63 -4.70 2.30
CA ALA A 108 26.65 -5.92 3.10
C ALA A 108 25.36 -6.13 3.92
N SER A 109 24.65 -5.04 4.24
CA SER A 109 23.36 -5.07 4.90
C SER A 109 22.47 -3.94 4.37
N ILE A 110 21.16 -4.16 4.35
CA ILE A 110 20.17 -3.12 4.04
C ILE A 110 19.39 -2.77 5.30
N VAL A 111 18.94 -1.53 5.37
CA VAL A 111 18.12 -1.01 6.46
C VAL A 111 16.68 -0.95 6.00
N VAL A 112 15.79 -1.65 6.70
CA VAL A 112 14.34 -1.62 6.44
C VAL A 112 13.66 -0.91 7.59
N ALA A 113 12.92 0.15 7.30
CA ALA A 113 12.06 0.81 8.28
C ALA A 113 10.64 0.25 8.16
N ASN A 114 10.21 -0.44 9.21
CA ASN A 114 8.87 -1.02 9.30
C ASN A 114 7.98 -0.17 10.21
N MET A 115 6.80 0.20 9.70
CA MET A 115 5.80 1.04 10.38
C MET A 115 4.41 0.48 10.11
N SER A 116 3.50 0.70 11.07
CA SER A 116 2.10 0.27 10.98
C SER A 116 1.23 1.14 11.90
N CYS A 117 -0.08 1.08 11.71
CA CYS A 117 -1.04 1.70 12.62
C CYS A 117 -0.85 3.21 12.80
N ASN A 118 -0.93 3.97 11.71
CA ASN A 118 -0.81 5.43 11.70
C ASN A 118 -2.06 6.09 12.31
N SER A 119 -2.14 6.11 13.64
CA SER A 119 -3.32 6.52 14.39
C SER A 119 -3.89 7.88 13.97
N SER A 120 -5.19 7.93 13.72
CA SER A 120 -5.92 9.17 13.44
C SER A 120 -6.10 10.10 14.66
N ARG A 121 -5.70 9.65 15.86
CA ARG A 121 -5.75 10.50 17.07
C ARG A 121 -4.72 11.64 17.01
N THR A 122 -3.69 11.48 16.19
CA THR A 122 -2.68 12.51 15.93
C THR A 122 -2.72 12.84 14.46
N THR A 123 -3.43 13.91 14.12
CA THR A 123 -3.49 14.44 12.76
C THR A 123 -2.34 15.43 12.52
N GLY A 124 -2.01 15.66 11.24
CA GLY A 124 -0.96 16.58 10.84
C GLY A 124 0.43 15.96 10.80
N ALA A 125 1.45 16.81 10.80
CA ALA A 125 2.85 16.40 10.66
C ALA A 125 3.32 15.52 11.83
N ARG A 126 4.25 14.60 11.51
CA ARG A 126 4.94 13.74 12.48
C ARG A 126 6.45 13.95 12.41
N PRO A 127 6.94 15.14 12.78
CA PRO A 127 8.31 15.54 12.52
C PRO A 127 9.33 14.62 13.20
N GLU A 128 9.10 14.20 14.44
CA GLU A 128 10.02 13.33 15.17
C GLU A 128 10.15 11.93 14.56
N ILE A 129 9.07 11.37 13.97
CA ILE A 129 9.13 10.10 13.24
C ILE A 129 9.88 10.31 11.94
N LEU A 130 9.54 11.36 11.18
CA LEU A 130 10.17 11.67 9.91
C LEU A 130 11.68 11.94 10.08
N ASP A 131 12.07 12.74 11.09
CA ASP A 131 13.47 13.05 11.39
C ASP A 131 14.26 11.79 11.76
N ASN A 132 13.64 10.86 12.50
CA ASN A 132 14.26 9.58 12.81
C ASN A 132 14.46 8.72 11.57
N LEU A 133 13.45 8.63 10.71
CA LEU A 133 13.54 7.90 9.43
C LEU A 133 14.64 8.48 8.53
N LEU A 134 14.70 9.80 8.41
CA LEU A 134 15.72 10.48 7.59
C LEU A 134 17.13 10.23 8.14
N ARG A 135 17.32 10.26 9.47
CA ARG A 135 18.62 9.97 10.11
C ARG A 135 19.06 8.53 9.95
N GLN A 136 18.15 7.57 10.04
CA GLN A 136 18.44 6.15 9.82
C GLN A 136 18.68 5.83 8.35
N ASN A 137 18.23 6.68 7.44
CA ASN A 137 18.40 6.56 6.00
C ASN A 137 18.10 5.15 5.46
N PRO A 138 16.88 4.62 5.66
CA PRO A 138 16.53 3.26 5.25
C PRO A 138 16.65 3.08 3.74
N ASP A 139 16.97 1.86 3.34
CA ASP A 139 17.01 1.44 1.94
C ASP A 139 15.63 1.05 1.42
N LEU A 140 14.75 0.66 2.32
CA LEU A 140 13.37 0.25 2.02
C LEU A 140 12.43 0.73 3.14
N LEU A 141 11.30 1.28 2.77
CA LEU A 141 10.19 1.56 3.68
C LEU A 141 9.14 0.45 3.57
N PHE A 142 8.63 0.00 4.70
CA PHE A 142 7.51 -0.92 4.77
C PHE A 142 6.42 -0.36 5.69
N PHE A 143 5.28 -0.06 5.11
CA PHE A 143 4.07 0.33 5.83
C PHE A 143 3.11 -0.86 5.82
N ALA A 144 3.02 -1.51 6.98
CA ALA A 144 2.36 -2.79 7.17
C ALA A 144 0.87 -2.66 7.52
N GLY A 145 0.19 -1.70 6.91
CA GLY A 145 -1.24 -1.51 7.07
C GLY A 145 -1.64 -0.46 8.10
N ASP A 146 -2.92 -0.13 8.08
CA ASP A 146 -3.53 0.92 8.90
C ASP A 146 -2.89 2.30 8.68
N GLN A 147 -2.66 2.64 7.41
CA GLN A 147 -2.18 3.96 7.02
C GLN A 147 -3.19 5.04 7.37
N THR A 148 -4.48 4.69 7.37
CA THR A 148 -5.56 5.61 7.75
C THR A 148 -6.70 4.91 8.47
N TYR A 149 -7.29 5.62 9.44
CA TYR A 149 -8.49 5.24 10.17
C TYR A 149 -9.74 6.02 9.72
N ARG A 150 -9.66 6.71 8.57
CA ARG A 150 -10.81 7.40 7.96
C ARG A 150 -11.63 6.42 7.12
N HIS A 151 -12.43 5.61 7.77
CA HIS A 151 -13.10 4.43 7.21
C HIS A 151 -13.96 4.69 5.97
N THR A 152 -14.62 5.85 5.87
CA THR A 152 -15.49 6.21 4.74
C THR A 152 -14.86 7.20 3.78
N GLU A 153 -13.66 7.69 4.11
CA GLU A 153 -12.96 8.77 3.40
C GLU A 153 -11.51 8.38 3.11
N HIS A 154 -11.30 7.15 2.61
CA HIS A 154 -9.96 6.60 2.44
C HIS A 154 -9.02 7.54 1.69
N THR A 155 -9.44 8.10 0.55
CA THR A 155 -8.57 8.99 -0.25
C THR A 155 -8.11 10.21 0.54
N ALA A 156 -8.97 10.81 1.38
CA ALA A 156 -8.57 11.92 2.23
C ALA A 156 -7.54 11.49 3.28
N GLY A 157 -7.77 10.36 3.94
CA GLY A 157 -6.84 9.78 4.90
C GLY A 157 -5.52 9.34 4.28
N TRP A 158 -5.55 8.80 3.07
CA TRP A 158 -4.38 8.41 2.30
C TRP A 158 -3.53 9.61 1.88
N ILE A 159 -4.17 10.71 1.48
CA ILE A 159 -3.48 11.99 1.22
C ILE A 159 -2.83 12.52 2.51
N GLU A 160 -3.55 12.49 3.64
CA GLU A 160 -2.99 12.90 4.94
C GLU A 160 -1.76 12.09 5.33
N PHE A 161 -1.84 10.76 5.22
CA PHE A 161 -0.68 9.87 5.41
C PHE A 161 0.48 10.23 4.48
N GLY A 162 0.19 10.43 3.20
CA GLY A 162 1.21 10.79 2.22
C GLY A 162 1.90 12.10 2.56
N LEU A 163 1.15 13.12 2.99
CA LEU A 163 1.72 14.41 3.42
C LEU A 163 2.62 14.28 4.65
N GLN A 164 2.33 13.33 5.55
CA GLN A 164 3.17 13.06 6.72
C GLN A 164 4.53 12.45 6.34
N PHE A 165 4.55 11.58 5.32
CA PHE A 165 5.72 10.75 4.99
C PHE A 165 6.33 11.01 3.60
N ARG A 166 5.77 11.92 2.78
CA ARG A 166 6.23 12.15 1.39
C ARG A 166 7.71 12.47 1.27
N ASP A 167 8.28 13.16 2.27
CA ASP A 167 9.69 13.57 2.23
C ASP A 167 10.67 12.42 2.39
N VAL A 168 10.21 11.29 2.94
CA VAL A 168 10.98 10.05 2.98
C VAL A 168 10.58 9.08 1.87
N MET A 169 9.30 9.01 1.48
CA MET A 169 8.81 8.11 0.43
C MET A 169 9.26 8.52 -0.97
N LYS A 170 9.39 9.83 -1.25
CA LYS A 170 9.73 10.33 -2.59
C LYS A 170 11.06 9.84 -3.13
N ASP A 171 11.97 9.39 -2.27
CA ASP A 171 13.33 8.98 -2.65
C ASP A 171 13.74 7.60 -2.11
N ARG A 172 12.78 6.78 -1.67
CA ARG A 172 13.04 5.41 -1.21
C ARG A 172 11.99 4.46 -1.75
N PRO A 173 12.39 3.25 -2.20
CA PRO A 173 11.41 2.23 -2.52
C PRO A 173 10.54 1.96 -1.29
N THR A 174 9.24 1.84 -1.54
CA THR A 174 8.24 1.78 -0.47
C THR A 174 7.30 0.61 -0.72
N ILE A 175 7.11 -0.24 0.28
CA ILE A 175 6.02 -1.20 0.33
C ILE A 175 4.90 -0.59 1.16
N CYS A 176 3.70 -0.52 0.60
CA CYS A 176 2.48 -0.27 1.35
C CYS A 176 1.53 -1.44 1.12
N ILE A 177 0.99 -1.98 2.18
CA ILE A 177 -0.08 -2.98 2.12
C ILE A 177 -1.27 -2.49 2.92
N PRO A 178 -2.51 -2.57 2.42
CA PRO A 178 -3.68 -2.19 3.20
C PRO A 178 -3.99 -3.24 4.26
N ASP A 179 -4.43 -2.79 5.44
CA ASP A 179 -5.03 -3.63 6.47
C ASP A 179 -6.52 -3.30 6.63
N ASP A 180 -7.17 -3.77 7.67
CA ASP A 180 -8.61 -3.69 7.87
C ASP A 180 -9.13 -2.25 7.95
N HIS A 181 -8.47 -1.37 8.68
CA HIS A 181 -8.88 0.03 8.77
C HIS A 181 -8.74 0.80 7.45
N ASP A 182 -7.79 0.43 6.59
CA ASP A 182 -7.62 1.06 5.28
C ASP A 182 -8.79 0.79 4.34
N VAL A 183 -9.38 -0.41 4.38
CA VAL A 183 -10.59 -0.72 3.62
C VAL A 183 -11.88 -0.28 4.31
N GLY A 184 -11.73 0.48 5.39
CA GLY A 184 -12.83 1.09 6.13
C GLY A 184 -13.58 0.18 7.08
N HIS A 185 -12.94 -0.89 7.56
CA HIS A 185 -13.60 -2.00 8.20
C HIS A 185 -12.79 -2.61 9.34
N PRO A 186 -12.91 -2.13 10.58
CA PRO A 186 -12.16 -2.71 11.69
C PRO A 186 -12.46 -4.21 11.86
N ASN A 187 -11.42 -5.00 12.13
CA ASN A 187 -11.47 -6.44 12.32
C ASN A 187 -11.94 -7.23 11.08
N LEU A 188 -11.54 -6.80 9.89
CA LEU A 188 -11.75 -7.56 8.65
C LEU A 188 -10.96 -8.87 8.68
N TRP A 189 -11.61 -9.98 8.31
CA TRP A 189 -10.97 -11.28 8.10
C TRP A 189 -10.88 -11.69 6.62
N GLY A 190 -11.58 -11.02 5.72
CA GLY A 190 -11.51 -11.20 4.27
C GLY A 190 -12.31 -12.36 3.71
N GLU A 191 -12.25 -13.54 4.28
CA GLU A 191 -13.01 -14.74 3.86
C GLU A 191 -13.03 -15.01 2.34
N GLY A 192 -11.89 -14.77 1.68
CA GLY A 192 -11.77 -14.94 0.23
C GLY A 192 -12.57 -13.94 -0.62
N GLY A 193 -12.86 -12.76 -0.09
CA GLY A 193 -13.62 -11.71 -0.79
C GLY A 193 -15.12 -11.75 -0.56
N LYS A 194 -15.60 -12.56 0.38
CA LYS A 194 -17.03 -12.67 0.76
C LYS A 194 -17.64 -11.31 1.07
N LEU A 195 -18.92 -11.14 0.82
CA LEU A 195 -19.69 -10.00 1.30
C LEU A 195 -19.99 -10.16 2.79
N SER A 196 -19.67 -9.16 3.59
CA SER A 196 -20.13 -9.10 4.99
C SER A 196 -21.59 -8.65 5.04
N THR A 197 -22.38 -9.35 5.85
CA THR A 197 -23.79 -9.02 6.09
C THR A 197 -24.06 -8.62 7.54
N VAL A 198 -23.02 -8.63 8.39
CA VAL A 198 -23.10 -8.40 9.82
C VAL A 198 -22.37 -7.11 10.19
N ALA A 199 -23.06 -6.18 10.86
CA ALA A 199 -22.41 -5.02 11.45
C ALA A 199 -21.36 -5.47 12.48
N GLY A 200 -20.14 -4.87 12.41
CA GLY A 200 -19.01 -5.27 13.24
C GLY A 200 -18.28 -6.54 12.77
N MET A 201 -18.81 -7.22 11.74
CA MET A 201 -18.06 -7.98 10.74
C MET A 201 -17.42 -9.28 11.20
N ALA A 202 -17.92 -9.84 12.28
CA ALA A 202 -17.47 -11.12 12.78
C ALA A 202 -17.69 -12.28 11.78
N ASP A 203 -18.52 -12.08 10.73
CA ASP A 203 -18.70 -12.99 9.61
C ASP A 203 -17.59 -12.89 8.55
N GLY A 204 -16.68 -11.95 8.68
CA GLY A 204 -15.38 -11.89 8.02
C GLY A 204 -15.31 -11.19 6.69
N GLY A 205 -16.40 -11.01 5.98
CA GLY A 205 -16.38 -10.50 4.61
C GLY A 205 -16.11 -8.99 4.51
N TYR A 206 -16.04 -8.49 3.28
CA TYR A 206 -15.93 -7.07 2.98
C TYR A 206 -17.32 -6.41 3.01
N PHE A 207 -17.48 -5.37 3.81
CA PHE A 207 -18.73 -4.62 3.94
C PHE A 207 -18.90 -3.59 2.81
N TYR A 208 -17.82 -2.89 2.45
CA TYR A 208 -17.86 -1.85 1.44
C TYR A 208 -17.94 -2.40 0.01
N PRO A 209 -18.41 -1.59 -0.95
CA PRO A 209 -18.46 -1.98 -2.35
C PRO A 209 -17.08 -2.40 -2.89
N VAL A 210 -17.07 -3.36 -3.82
CA VAL A 210 -15.83 -3.85 -4.46
C VAL A 210 -15.03 -2.72 -5.09
N SER A 211 -15.70 -1.74 -5.70
CA SER A 211 -15.06 -0.57 -6.29
C SER A 211 -14.27 0.25 -5.27
N TYR A 212 -14.76 0.35 -4.03
CA TYR A 212 -14.06 1.00 -2.93
C TYR A 212 -12.83 0.18 -2.49
N VAL A 213 -13.00 -1.11 -2.26
CA VAL A 213 -11.89 -2.01 -1.85
C VAL A 213 -10.78 -2.01 -2.90
N ASN A 214 -11.14 -2.13 -4.17
CA ASN A 214 -10.17 -2.12 -5.27
C ASN A 214 -9.51 -0.75 -5.44
N MET A 215 -10.21 0.35 -5.14
CA MET A 215 -9.61 1.69 -5.11
C MET A 215 -8.52 1.77 -4.03
N VAL A 216 -8.82 1.33 -2.81
CA VAL A 216 -7.86 1.30 -1.69
C VAL A 216 -6.61 0.51 -2.08
N GLN A 217 -6.77 -0.71 -2.55
CA GLN A 217 -5.66 -1.55 -2.97
C GLN A 217 -4.85 -0.89 -4.10
N ARG A 218 -5.51 -0.33 -5.10
CA ARG A 218 -4.84 0.36 -6.20
C ARG A 218 -4.01 1.55 -5.70
N GLN A 219 -4.55 2.38 -4.81
CA GLN A 219 -3.80 3.52 -4.26
C GLN A 219 -2.57 3.07 -3.47
N GLN A 220 -2.70 2.03 -2.66
CA GLN A 220 -1.65 1.62 -1.74
C GLN A 220 -0.66 0.61 -2.32
N SER A 221 -1.06 -0.24 -3.26
CA SER A 221 -0.24 -1.39 -3.66
C SER A 221 0.05 -1.50 -5.18
N TRP A 222 -0.51 -0.63 -6.04
CA TRP A 222 -0.27 -0.78 -7.48
C TRP A 222 1.22 -0.64 -7.87
N HIS A 223 1.97 0.20 -7.20
CA HIS A 223 3.40 0.41 -7.43
C HIS A 223 4.29 -0.77 -7.02
N LEU A 224 3.74 -1.75 -6.30
CA LEU A 224 4.44 -3.00 -6.03
C LEU A 224 4.69 -3.77 -7.34
N PRO A 225 5.67 -4.69 -7.38
CA PRO A 225 5.79 -5.61 -8.50
C PRO A 225 4.47 -6.31 -8.82
N ASP A 226 4.34 -6.82 -10.04
CA ASP A 226 3.10 -7.48 -10.45
C ASP A 226 2.74 -8.63 -9.51
N ALA A 227 1.46 -8.77 -9.22
CA ALA A 227 0.97 -9.82 -8.34
C ALA A 227 1.39 -11.21 -8.87
N PHE A 228 1.79 -12.10 -7.98
CA PHE A 228 2.15 -13.48 -8.33
C PHE A 228 0.98 -14.20 -9.03
N ASP A 229 -0.23 -14.00 -8.54
CA ASP A 229 -1.45 -14.47 -9.17
C ASP A 229 -2.45 -13.29 -9.21
N PRO A 230 -2.64 -12.66 -10.38
CA PRO A 230 -3.51 -11.50 -10.52
C PRO A 230 -5.00 -11.84 -10.55
N SER A 231 -5.36 -13.13 -10.52
CA SER A 231 -6.76 -13.54 -10.52
C SER A 231 -7.50 -12.95 -9.32
N PRO A 232 -8.63 -12.29 -9.52
CA PRO A 232 -9.40 -11.73 -8.40
C PRO A 232 -9.94 -12.85 -7.51
N VAL A 233 -10.21 -12.51 -6.25
CA VAL A 233 -11.02 -13.34 -5.37
C VAL A 233 -12.50 -13.10 -5.62
N GLN A 234 -13.38 -13.65 -4.77
CA GLN A 234 -14.83 -13.48 -4.93
C GLN A 234 -15.21 -12.02 -5.18
N ARG A 235 -16.29 -11.83 -5.93
CA ARG A 235 -16.88 -10.53 -6.28
C ARG A 235 -15.98 -9.62 -7.14
N GLY A 236 -14.80 -10.08 -7.59
CA GLY A 236 -13.86 -9.28 -8.38
C GLY A 236 -12.93 -8.39 -7.53
N ILE A 237 -12.74 -8.73 -6.25
CA ILE A 237 -11.73 -8.05 -5.42
C ILE A 237 -10.35 -8.50 -5.88
N THR A 238 -9.49 -7.54 -6.21
CA THR A 238 -8.15 -7.78 -6.75
C THR A 238 -7.18 -8.30 -5.69
N THR A 239 -6.08 -8.91 -6.13
CA THR A 239 -4.98 -9.42 -5.30
C THR A 239 -3.70 -8.64 -5.58
N TYR A 240 -2.77 -8.58 -4.61
CA TYR A 240 -1.50 -7.88 -4.77
C TYR A 240 -0.27 -8.64 -4.20
N TYR A 241 -0.47 -9.80 -3.57
CA TYR A 241 0.67 -10.53 -3.00
C TYR A 241 1.71 -10.85 -4.08
N THR A 242 2.97 -10.58 -3.75
CA THR A 242 4.07 -10.60 -4.69
C THR A 242 5.41 -10.70 -3.98
N ARG A 243 6.49 -10.60 -4.73
CA ARG A 243 7.86 -10.49 -4.19
C ARG A 243 8.52 -9.19 -4.63
N LEU A 244 9.41 -8.67 -3.78
CA LEU A 244 10.27 -7.54 -4.09
C LEU A 244 11.71 -7.86 -3.70
N LYS A 245 12.64 -7.65 -4.62
CA LYS A 245 14.08 -7.79 -4.37
C LYS A 245 14.71 -6.42 -4.17
N VAL A 246 15.45 -6.25 -3.07
CA VAL A 246 16.20 -5.03 -2.76
C VAL A 246 17.53 -5.41 -2.14
N GLY A 247 18.64 -4.95 -2.71
CA GLY A 247 19.99 -5.17 -2.16
C GLY A 247 20.36 -6.65 -1.98
N GLY A 248 19.90 -7.53 -2.88
CA GLY A 248 20.14 -8.98 -2.77
C GLY A 248 19.28 -9.68 -1.72
N MET A 249 18.35 -8.99 -1.09
CA MET A 249 17.32 -9.54 -0.20
C MET A 249 15.99 -9.65 -0.93
N ASP A 250 15.28 -10.75 -0.73
CA ASP A 250 13.99 -11.02 -1.35
C ASP A 250 12.87 -11.04 -0.30
N PHE A 251 11.88 -10.19 -0.50
CA PHE A 251 10.74 -10.03 0.39
C PHE A 251 9.50 -10.69 -0.22
N ALA A 252 8.89 -11.60 0.52
CA ALA A 252 7.54 -12.07 0.21
C ALA A 252 6.54 -11.09 0.84
N ILE A 253 5.77 -10.42 0.01
CA ILE A 253 4.72 -9.47 0.40
C ILE A 253 3.40 -10.21 0.38
N LEU A 254 2.77 -10.38 1.53
CA LEU A 254 1.54 -11.15 1.71
C LEU A 254 0.32 -10.24 1.98
N GLU A 255 -0.85 -10.83 1.79
CA GLU A 255 -2.15 -10.25 2.14
C GLU A 255 -2.72 -11.06 3.32
N ASP A 256 -2.46 -10.68 4.54
CA ASP A 256 -2.83 -11.44 5.72
C ASP A 256 -4.34 -11.48 5.98
N ARG A 257 -5.10 -10.51 5.47
CA ARG A 257 -6.55 -10.40 5.68
C ARG A 257 -7.39 -11.10 4.61
N LYS A 258 -7.02 -11.00 3.35
CA LYS A 258 -7.91 -11.36 2.22
C LYS A 258 -8.44 -12.78 2.24
N PHE A 259 -7.64 -13.73 2.72
CA PHE A 259 -7.98 -15.15 2.74
C PHE A 259 -8.29 -15.68 4.14
N LYS A 260 -8.14 -14.87 5.16
CA LYS A 260 -8.22 -15.26 6.56
C LYS A 260 -9.65 -15.62 6.94
N SER A 261 -9.80 -16.77 7.61
CA SER A 261 -11.10 -17.23 8.14
C SER A 261 -11.60 -16.33 9.25
N ALA A 262 -12.87 -15.98 9.21
CA ALA A 262 -13.54 -15.27 10.29
C ALA A 262 -13.91 -16.19 11.45
N PRO A 263 -14.02 -15.67 12.68
CA PRO A 263 -14.34 -16.46 13.86
C PRO A 263 -15.82 -16.84 13.94
N MET A 264 -16.73 -16.01 13.44
CA MET A 264 -18.17 -16.19 13.65
C MET A 264 -18.68 -17.53 13.11
N GLY A 265 -19.30 -18.32 13.99
CA GLY A 265 -19.84 -19.64 13.66
C GLY A 265 -18.80 -20.73 13.46
N LYS A 266 -17.50 -20.41 13.61
CA LYS A 266 -16.40 -21.37 13.43
C LYS A 266 -15.66 -21.67 14.73
N ILE A 267 -15.49 -20.64 15.58
CA ILE A 267 -14.90 -20.81 16.91
C ILE A 267 -15.85 -20.33 18.01
N PRO A 268 -15.77 -20.87 19.22
CA PRO A 268 -16.54 -20.37 20.36
C PRO A 268 -16.19 -18.91 20.67
N PRO A 269 -17.15 -18.09 21.15
CA PRO A 269 -16.84 -16.74 21.63
C PRO A 269 -15.82 -16.80 22.78
N GLN A 270 -14.77 -15.97 22.69
CA GLN A 270 -13.67 -15.95 23.67
C GLN A 270 -13.59 -14.62 24.44
N GLY A 271 -14.53 -13.72 24.23
CA GLY A 271 -14.56 -12.40 24.83
C GLY A 271 -15.64 -11.51 24.23
N PRO A 272 -15.64 -10.21 24.55
CA PRO A 272 -16.65 -9.25 24.07
C PRO A 272 -16.62 -9.02 22.56
N ARG A 273 -15.50 -9.29 21.93
CA ARG A 273 -15.30 -9.27 20.47
C ARG A 273 -14.49 -10.49 20.04
N PRO A 274 -14.61 -10.93 18.79
CA PRO A 274 -13.94 -12.15 18.33
C PRO A 274 -12.41 -12.14 18.48
N ASP A 275 -11.81 -10.96 18.46
CA ASP A 275 -10.36 -10.71 18.59
C ASP A 275 -9.92 -10.36 20.03
N HIS A 276 -10.85 -10.38 21.01
CA HIS A 276 -10.58 -10.03 22.39
C HIS A 276 -10.82 -11.23 23.31
N VAL A 277 -9.75 -11.95 23.58
CA VAL A 277 -9.75 -13.04 24.54
C VAL A 277 -9.60 -12.46 25.95
N THR A 278 -10.55 -12.76 26.83
CA THR A 278 -10.56 -12.29 28.22
C THR A 278 -10.43 -13.43 29.25
N ASP A 279 -10.43 -14.67 28.80
CA ASP A 279 -10.20 -15.84 29.67
C ASP A 279 -8.69 -16.06 29.86
N GLU A 280 -8.20 -15.93 31.08
CA GLU A 280 -6.80 -16.18 31.44
C GLU A 280 -6.37 -17.64 31.23
N LYS A 281 -7.31 -18.57 31.16
CA LYS A 281 -7.07 -20.00 30.91
C LYS A 281 -7.22 -20.39 29.44
N TYR A 282 -7.36 -19.40 28.57
CA TYR A 282 -7.52 -19.64 27.15
C TYR A 282 -6.35 -20.44 26.57
N ASP A 283 -6.68 -21.55 25.93
CA ASP A 283 -5.70 -22.30 25.13
C ASP A 283 -5.78 -21.90 23.67
N PRO A 284 -4.73 -21.26 23.09
CA PRO A 284 -4.71 -20.87 21.66
C PRO A 284 -4.93 -22.05 20.70
N LYS A 285 -4.60 -23.29 21.11
CA LYS A 285 -4.83 -24.48 20.30
C LYS A 285 -6.31 -24.80 20.12
N SER A 286 -7.17 -24.31 21.00
CA SER A 286 -8.62 -24.54 20.95
C SER A 286 -9.29 -23.91 19.70
N ILE A 287 -8.62 -22.97 19.05
CA ILE A 287 -9.10 -22.32 17.83
C ILE A 287 -8.33 -22.78 16.58
N ASP A 288 -7.36 -23.65 16.69
CA ASP A 288 -6.67 -24.27 15.56
C ASP A 288 -7.53 -25.45 15.02
N LEU A 289 -8.62 -25.10 14.38
CA LEU A 289 -9.62 -26.06 13.93
C LEU A 289 -9.42 -26.40 12.45
N PRO A 290 -9.74 -27.64 12.04
CA PRO A 290 -9.69 -28.05 10.64
C PRO A 290 -10.53 -27.14 9.73
N GLY A 291 -9.96 -26.75 8.58
CA GLY A 291 -10.63 -25.91 7.59
C GLY A 291 -10.52 -24.41 7.83
N LEU A 292 -9.92 -23.95 8.94
CA LEU A 292 -9.56 -22.55 9.10
C LEU A 292 -8.32 -22.20 8.28
N GLN A 293 -8.30 -21.00 7.75
CA GLN A 293 -7.20 -20.48 6.91
C GLN A 293 -6.69 -19.17 7.49
N LEU A 294 -5.38 -18.96 7.39
CA LEU A 294 -4.73 -17.67 7.62
C LEU A 294 -4.35 -17.04 6.27
N LEU A 295 -3.47 -17.68 5.53
CA LEU A 295 -2.93 -17.15 4.28
C LEU A 295 -3.68 -17.64 3.03
N GLY A 296 -4.39 -18.76 3.14
CA GLY A 296 -5.06 -19.43 2.02
C GLY A 296 -4.11 -20.14 1.05
N ASP A 297 -4.64 -21.12 0.32
CA ASP A 297 -3.84 -22.01 -0.54
C ASP A 297 -3.06 -21.28 -1.63
N ARG A 298 -3.60 -20.17 -2.15
CA ARG A 298 -2.95 -19.37 -3.19
C ARG A 298 -1.64 -18.76 -2.70
N GLN A 299 -1.63 -18.18 -1.49
CA GLN A 299 -0.43 -17.60 -0.90
C GLN A 299 0.53 -18.67 -0.39
N LEU A 300 0.04 -19.81 0.12
CA LEU A 300 0.89 -20.95 0.48
C LEU A 300 1.63 -21.50 -0.75
N LYS A 301 0.96 -21.60 -1.90
CA LYS A 301 1.60 -21.97 -3.17
C LYS A 301 2.66 -20.95 -3.61
N PHE A 302 2.36 -19.65 -3.45
CA PHE A 302 3.34 -18.59 -3.70
C PHE A 302 4.56 -18.75 -2.80
N LEU A 303 4.36 -18.89 -1.50
CA LEU A 303 5.45 -19.04 -0.52
C LEU A 303 6.31 -20.29 -0.80
N ALA A 304 5.70 -21.41 -1.17
CA ALA A 304 6.44 -22.62 -1.56
C ALA A 304 7.38 -22.34 -2.74
N ALA A 305 6.85 -21.79 -3.83
CA ALA A 305 7.66 -21.43 -5.00
C ALA A 305 8.73 -20.39 -4.67
N TRP A 306 8.38 -19.35 -3.91
CA TRP A 306 9.30 -18.31 -3.49
C TRP A 306 10.42 -18.86 -2.57
N SER A 307 10.10 -19.78 -1.66
CA SER A 307 11.10 -20.34 -0.73
C SER A 307 12.21 -21.11 -1.42
N GLU A 308 11.92 -21.70 -2.57
CA GLU A 308 12.87 -22.49 -3.39
C GLU A 308 13.71 -21.63 -4.34
N ASP A 309 13.21 -20.46 -4.76
CA ASP A 309 13.92 -19.59 -5.72
C ASP A 309 14.94 -18.68 -5.04
N TRP A 310 16.21 -19.03 -5.12
CA TRP A 310 17.35 -18.27 -4.61
C TRP A 310 18.15 -17.54 -5.70
N VAL A 311 17.62 -17.42 -6.92
CA VAL A 311 18.32 -16.77 -8.03
C VAL A 311 18.52 -15.27 -7.74
N GLY A 312 19.79 -14.85 -7.63
CA GLY A 312 20.18 -13.47 -7.41
C GLY A 312 19.84 -12.92 -6.02
N VAL A 313 19.65 -13.78 -5.02
CA VAL A 313 19.37 -13.37 -3.64
C VAL A 313 20.21 -14.17 -2.64
N SER A 314 20.58 -13.52 -1.56
CA SER A 314 21.35 -14.12 -0.46
C SER A 314 20.54 -14.25 0.84
N ARG A 315 19.42 -13.56 0.93
CA ARG A 315 18.55 -13.51 2.13
C ARG A 315 17.09 -13.41 1.72
N LYS A 316 16.21 -13.87 2.60
CA LYS A 316 14.76 -13.82 2.42
C LYS A 316 14.08 -13.29 3.67
N ALA A 317 12.96 -12.58 3.50
CA ALA A 317 12.07 -12.14 4.57
C ALA A 317 10.59 -12.21 4.12
N VAL A 318 9.71 -12.44 5.09
CA VAL A 318 8.25 -12.46 4.90
C VAL A 318 7.66 -11.37 5.78
#